data_3294a11b205b90a23f63fe4119a96427
#
_entry.id   3294a11b205b90a23f63fe4119a96427
#
_cell.length_a   1.000
_cell.length_b   1.000
_cell.length_c   1.000
_cell.angle_alpha   90.00
_cell.angle_beta   90.00
_cell.angle_gamma   90.00
#
_symmetry.space_group_name_H-M   'P 1'
#
loop_
_entity.id
_entity.type
_entity.pdbx_description
1 polymer ?
#
loop_
_entity_poly.entity_id
_entity_poly.type
_entity_poly.pdbx_seq_one_letter_code
_entity_poly.pdbx_strand_id
1 'polypeptide(L)'
;EAAVDWEIKECERLGIEIKTNTTVTPEMIAEIKPDHVVVAIGSEFATPDLPGVDGADIVTAEDVLAGKAEAKGEILILGGGLVGCETATYLINKGEKNVRIMDSRRVGNAMGMLRSMFLDIEYPGKTIQKSNRSKVTAIGDHTVDYKFTDKFKKTSNKSRSFDTLVLATGAKSRPTADLTAKCDELGIAYNVIGDAKKVRMGIDATADAYKVGMEV
;
A
#
# COMPACT_ATOMS: atom_id res chain seq x y z
N GLU A 1 -10.72 -3.37 -13.70
CA GLU A 1 -10.48 -4.18 -14.93
C GLU A 1 -10.81 -3.37 -16.18
N ALA A 2 -12.06 -2.95 -16.44
CA ALA A 2 -12.46 -2.28 -17.69
C ALA A 2 -11.64 -1.02 -18.07
N ALA A 3 -11.21 -0.21 -17.11
CA ALA A 3 -10.38 0.98 -17.37
C ALA A 3 -8.98 0.58 -17.82
N VAL A 4 -8.36 -0.39 -17.14
CA VAL A 4 -7.02 -0.89 -17.48
C VAL A 4 -7.04 -1.59 -18.86
N ASP A 5 -8.08 -2.38 -19.12
CA ASP A 5 -8.27 -3.03 -20.42
C ASP A 5 -8.41 -2.02 -21.57
N TRP A 6 -9.07 -0.90 -21.29
CA TRP A 6 -9.17 0.20 -22.26
C TRP A 6 -7.82 0.88 -22.48
N GLU A 7 -7.05 1.17 -21.42
CA GLU A 7 -5.72 1.77 -21.52
C GLU A 7 -4.74 0.90 -22.31
N ILE A 8 -4.77 -0.42 -22.10
CA ILE A 8 -3.95 -1.38 -22.88
C ILE A 8 -4.28 -1.27 -24.37
N LYS A 9 -5.58 -1.31 -24.71
CA LYS A 9 -6.02 -1.19 -26.11
C LYS A 9 -5.63 0.14 -26.75
N GLU A 10 -5.66 1.25 -25.97
CA GLU A 10 -5.20 2.54 -26.49
C GLU A 10 -3.70 2.57 -26.73
N CYS A 11 -2.90 1.96 -25.85
CA CYS A 11 -1.46 1.82 -26.08
C CYS A 11 -1.17 1.05 -27.38
N GLU A 12 -1.88 -0.07 -27.59
CA GLU A 12 -1.77 -0.86 -28.83
C GLU A 12 -2.20 -0.05 -30.07
N ARG A 13 -3.34 0.65 -29.98
CA ARG A 13 -3.85 1.51 -31.06
C ARG A 13 -2.87 2.62 -31.47
N LEU A 14 -2.16 3.16 -30.48
CA LEU A 14 -1.16 4.22 -30.67
C LEU A 14 0.21 3.68 -31.09
N GLY A 15 0.38 2.37 -31.20
CA GLY A 15 1.64 1.75 -31.60
C GLY A 15 2.74 1.85 -30.52
N ILE A 16 2.36 1.98 -29.25
CA ILE A 16 3.33 2.03 -28.14
C ILE A 16 3.92 0.63 -27.95
N GLU A 17 5.25 0.52 -28.02
CA GLU A 17 5.95 -0.73 -27.75
C GLU A 17 5.93 -1.04 -26.26
N ILE A 18 5.29 -2.14 -25.85
CA ILE A 18 5.22 -2.60 -24.47
C ILE A 18 6.08 -3.85 -24.30
N LYS A 19 7.09 -3.78 -23.42
CA LYS A 19 7.97 -4.90 -23.06
C LYS A 19 7.62 -5.39 -21.66
N THR A 20 6.83 -6.44 -21.57
CA THR A 20 6.52 -7.10 -20.28
C THR A 20 7.68 -7.96 -19.81
N ASN A 21 7.69 -8.32 -18.51
CA ASN A 21 8.75 -9.13 -17.89
C ASN A 21 10.17 -8.56 -18.11
N THR A 22 10.28 -7.24 -18.25
CA THR A 22 11.52 -6.54 -18.53
C THR A 22 11.79 -5.53 -17.41
N THR A 23 12.87 -5.74 -16.67
CA THR A 23 13.37 -4.75 -15.70
C THR A 23 14.30 -3.80 -16.42
N VAL A 24 13.97 -2.52 -16.43
CA VAL A 24 14.84 -1.49 -17.01
C VAL A 24 16.07 -1.31 -16.16
N THR A 25 17.25 -1.35 -16.79
CA THR A 25 18.54 -1.12 -16.16
C THR A 25 19.21 0.15 -16.70
N PRO A 26 20.22 0.71 -15.98
CA PRO A 26 21.01 1.83 -16.49
C PRO A 26 21.65 1.57 -17.86
N GLU A 27 22.09 0.31 -18.11
CA GLU A 27 22.70 -0.09 -19.38
C GLU A 27 21.70 -0.03 -20.52
N MET A 28 20.44 -0.43 -20.30
CA MET A 28 19.38 -0.32 -21.30
C MET A 28 19.11 1.14 -21.69
N ILE A 29 19.17 2.08 -20.74
CA ILE A 29 19.04 3.52 -21.02
C ILE A 29 20.20 3.96 -21.95
N ALA A 30 21.43 3.52 -21.64
CA ALA A 30 22.60 3.83 -22.42
C ALA A 30 22.59 3.23 -23.86
N GLU A 31 21.96 2.07 -24.02
CA GLU A 31 21.78 1.41 -25.32
C GLU A 31 20.70 2.08 -26.16
N ILE A 32 19.53 2.33 -25.58
CA ILE A 32 18.36 2.90 -26.27
C ILE A 32 18.58 4.37 -26.60
N LYS A 33 19.24 5.12 -25.72
CA LYS A 33 19.49 6.58 -25.82
C LYS A 33 18.21 7.35 -26.12
N PRO A 34 17.18 7.25 -25.28
CA PRO A 34 15.94 7.96 -25.52
C PRO A 34 16.12 9.48 -25.37
N ASP A 35 15.28 10.27 -26.00
CA ASP A 35 15.25 11.73 -25.83
C ASP A 35 14.80 12.13 -24.43
N HIS A 36 13.92 11.32 -23.83
CA HIS A 36 13.36 11.56 -22.48
C HIS A 36 13.05 10.24 -21.75
N VAL A 37 13.25 10.21 -20.42
CA VAL A 37 12.91 9.06 -19.58
C VAL A 37 11.85 9.44 -18.56
N VAL A 38 10.74 8.71 -18.51
CA VAL A 38 9.74 8.83 -17.45
C VAL A 38 9.84 7.63 -16.50
N VAL A 39 10.27 7.88 -15.27
CA VAL A 39 10.45 6.86 -14.24
C VAL A 39 9.16 6.76 -13.42
N ALA A 40 8.34 5.74 -13.70
CA ALA A 40 7.05 5.50 -13.08
C ALA A 40 6.98 4.11 -12.41
N ILE A 41 8.07 3.67 -11.76
CA ILE A 41 8.25 2.31 -11.24
C ILE A 41 7.49 2.03 -9.92
N GLY A 42 6.70 2.99 -9.44
CA GLY A 42 5.78 2.81 -8.31
C GLY A 42 6.46 2.71 -6.95
N SER A 43 5.80 1.99 -6.06
CA SER A 43 6.19 1.80 -4.67
C SER A 43 6.34 0.32 -4.32
N GLU A 44 6.86 0.05 -3.14
CA GLU A 44 6.92 -1.29 -2.54
C GLU A 44 6.36 -1.25 -1.11
N PHE A 45 5.94 -2.39 -0.60
CA PHE A 45 5.44 -2.49 0.77
C PHE A 45 6.50 -2.02 1.77
N ALA A 46 6.06 -1.21 2.73
CA ALA A 46 6.90 -0.74 3.81
C ALA A 46 6.77 -1.65 5.03
N THR A 47 7.68 -2.63 5.17
CA THR A 47 7.78 -3.43 6.39
C THR A 47 8.04 -2.51 7.58
N PRO A 48 7.22 -2.54 8.64
CA PRO A 48 7.44 -1.70 9.80
C PRO A 48 8.67 -2.19 10.59
N ASP A 49 9.42 -1.25 11.14
CA ASP A 49 10.52 -1.56 12.06
C ASP A 49 9.93 -1.91 13.44
N LEU A 50 9.55 -3.18 13.59
CA LEU A 50 8.95 -3.73 14.81
C LEU A 50 9.60 -5.08 15.14
N PRO A 51 10.00 -5.29 16.40
CA PRO A 51 10.46 -6.61 16.85
C PRO A 51 9.41 -7.67 16.53
N GLY A 52 9.84 -8.79 15.95
CA GLY A 52 8.99 -9.95 15.64
C GLY A 52 8.15 -9.85 14.37
N VAL A 53 8.43 -8.87 13.48
CA VAL A 53 7.68 -8.65 12.23
C VAL A 53 7.82 -9.78 11.20
N ASP A 54 8.81 -10.64 11.34
CA ASP A 54 9.10 -11.76 10.41
C ASP A 54 8.47 -13.09 10.85
N GLY A 55 7.47 -13.07 11.73
CA GLY A 55 6.77 -14.26 12.23
C GLY A 55 6.00 -15.01 11.12
N ALA A 56 5.76 -16.32 11.34
CA ALA A 56 5.13 -17.19 10.33
C ALA A 56 3.67 -16.83 10.01
N ASP A 57 2.93 -16.30 10.99
CA ASP A 57 1.51 -15.96 10.85
C ASP A 57 1.29 -14.47 10.51
N ILE A 58 2.32 -13.87 9.90
CA ILE A 58 2.31 -12.47 9.47
C ILE A 58 2.31 -12.42 7.96
N VAL A 59 1.32 -11.75 7.40
CA VAL A 59 1.15 -11.59 5.95
C VAL A 59 0.97 -10.12 5.58
N THR A 60 1.23 -9.75 4.34
CA THR A 60 0.96 -8.38 3.88
C THR A 60 -0.47 -8.24 3.39
N ALA A 61 -1.04 -7.06 3.51
CA ALA A 61 -2.35 -6.74 2.94
C ALA A 61 -2.35 -6.95 1.42
N GLU A 62 -1.24 -6.67 0.75
CA GLU A 62 -1.06 -6.87 -0.69
C GLU A 62 -1.20 -8.35 -1.08
N ASP A 63 -0.52 -9.25 -0.36
CA ASP A 63 -0.59 -10.68 -0.64
C ASP A 63 -1.99 -11.26 -0.35
N VAL A 64 -2.65 -10.78 0.71
CA VAL A 64 -4.04 -11.17 1.00
C VAL A 64 -4.99 -10.72 -0.11
N LEU A 65 -4.89 -9.47 -0.56
CA LEU A 65 -5.74 -8.93 -1.64
C LEU A 65 -5.45 -9.58 -2.99
N ALA A 66 -4.19 -9.93 -3.25
CA ALA A 66 -3.77 -10.65 -4.46
C ALA A 66 -4.09 -12.16 -4.41
N GLY A 67 -4.61 -12.69 -3.30
CA GLY A 67 -4.90 -14.11 -3.12
C GLY A 67 -3.67 -15.01 -2.99
N LYS A 68 -2.51 -14.43 -2.70
CA LYS A 68 -1.25 -15.17 -2.47
C LYS A 68 -1.10 -15.64 -1.04
N ALA A 69 -1.79 -15.01 -0.10
CA ALA A 69 -1.83 -15.38 1.31
C ALA A 69 -3.27 -15.41 1.82
N GLU A 70 -3.53 -16.31 2.77
CA GLU A 70 -4.80 -16.40 3.46
C GLU A 70 -4.68 -15.79 4.86
N ALA A 71 -5.74 -15.11 5.32
CA ALA A 71 -5.88 -14.64 6.70
C ALA A 71 -7.14 -15.28 7.29
N LYS A 72 -7.00 -15.98 8.41
CA LYS A 72 -8.07 -16.75 9.07
C LYS A 72 -8.04 -16.60 10.58
N GLY A 73 -9.16 -16.95 11.23
CA GLY A 73 -9.30 -16.95 12.68
C GLY A 73 -9.50 -15.55 13.25
N GLU A 74 -8.80 -15.23 14.34
CA GLU A 74 -8.73 -13.88 14.92
C GLU A 74 -7.76 -13.03 14.10
N ILE A 75 -8.28 -12.30 13.13
CA ILE A 75 -7.48 -11.51 12.20
C ILE A 75 -7.24 -10.10 12.76
N LEU A 76 -5.98 -9.76 12.93
CA LEU A 76 -5.56 -8.41 13.32
C LEU A 76 -4.88 -7.70 12.16
N ILE A 77 -5.44 -6.59 11.70
CA ILE A 77 -4.86 -5.75 10.65
C ILE A 77 -4.12 -4.59 11.32
N LEU A 78 -2.82 -4.48 11.09
CA LEU A 78 -1.99 -3.38 11.58
C LEU A 78 -1.90 -2.29 10.51
N GLY A 79 -2.53 -1.14 10.80
CA GLY A 79 -2.66 0.00 9.91
C GLY A 79 -4.11 0.26 9.52
N GLY A 80 -4.64 1.40 9.94
CA GLY A 80 -6.03 1.84 9.71
C GLY A 80 -6.17 2.88 8.60
N GLY A 81 -5.26 2.86 7.63
CA GLY A 81 -5.35 3.64 6.41
C GLY A 81 -6.34 3.06 5.40
N LEU A 82 -6.30 3.55 4.15
CA LEU A 82 -7.18 3.08 3.09
C LEU A 82 -7.03 1.58 2.85
N VAL A 83 -5.80 1.11 2.64
CA VAL A 83 -5.50 -0.32 2.37
C VAL A 83 -5.98 -1.23 3.50
N GLY A 84 -5.69 -0.89 4.77
CA GLY A 84 -6.13 -1.72 5.90
C GLY A 84 -7.65 -1.79 6.04
N CYS A 85 -8.36 -0.70 5.76
CA CYS A 85 -9.83 -0.69 5.77
C CYS A 85 -10.41 -1.49 4.60
N GLU A 86 -9.84 -1.38 3.40
CA GLU A 86 -10.26 -2.15 2.22
C GLU A 86 -9.96 -3.64 2.40
N THR A 87 -8.81 -3.99 2.98
CA THR A 87 -8.48 -5.38 3.33
C THR A 87 -9.47 -5.96 4.34
N ALA A 88 -9.84 -5.21 5.37
CA ALA A 88 -10.86 -5.65 6.32
C ALA A 88 -12.21 -5.91 5.63
N THR A 89 -12.63 -5.01 4.75
CA THR A 89 -13.84 -5.15 3.94
C THR A 89 -13.78 -6.40 3.05
N TYR A 90 -12.67 -6.62 2.37
CA TYR A 90 -12.44 -7.81 1.54
C TYR A 90 -12.57 -9.10 2.34
N LEU A 91 -11.90 -9.18 3.50
CA LEU A 91 -11.94 -10.37 4.37
C LEU A 91 -13.35 -10.67 4.87
N ILE A 92 -14.10 -9.66 5.32
CA ILE A 92 -15.49 -9.83 5.73
C ILE A 92 -16.36 -10.33 4.57
N ASN A 93 -16.18 -9.80 3.37
CA ASN A 93 -16.90 -10.27 2.18
C ASN A 93 -16.54 -11.71 1.79
N LYS A 94 -15.33 -12.16 2.11
CA LYS A 94 -14.91 -13.56 1.99
C LYS A 94 -15.51 -14.48 3.06
N GLY A 95 -16.16 -13.92 4.09
CA GLY A 95 -16.83 -14.68 5.13
C GLY A 95 -16.12 -14.71 6.49
N GLU A 96 -14.98 -14.05 6.61
CA GLU A 96 -14.27 -13.91 7.88
C GLU A 96 -15.12 -13.09 8.87
N LYS A 97 -15.13 -13.52 10.15
CA LYS A 97 -16.03 -12.95 11.16
C LYS A 97 -15.31 -12.10 12.19
N ASN A 98 -14.05 -12.41 12.46
CA ASN A 98 -13.26 -11.81 13.55
C ASN A 98 -12.15 -10.96 12.98
N VAL A 99 -12.52 -9.82 12.40
CA VAL A 99 -11.56 -8.88 11.78
C VAL A 99 -11.44 -7.62 12.62
N ARG A 100 -10.23 -7.30 13.04
CA ARG A 100 -9.92 -6.10 13.81
C ARG A 100 -8.83 -5.27 13.14
N ILE A 101 -9.07 -3.98 13.04
CA ILE A 101 -8.05 -3.01 12.60
C ILE A 101 -7.46 -2.30 13.81
N MET A 102 -6.14 -2.22 13.88
CA MET A 102 -5.40 -1.47 14.91
C MET A 102 -4.56 -0.37 14.28
N ASP A 103 -4.67 0.85 14.81
CA ASP A 103 -3.88 2.00 14.35
C ASP A 103 -3.53 2.92 15.52
N SER A 104 -2.35 3.54 15.43
CA SER A 104 -1.90 4.57 16.39
C SER A 104 -2.74 5.84 16.36
N ARG A 105 -3.47 6.06 15.27
CA ARG A 105 -4.43 7.15 15.06
C ARG A 105 -5.86 6.60 15.08
N ARG A 106 -6.80 7.34 14.53
CA ARG A 106 -8.17 6.85 14.26
C ARG A 106 -8.19 6.01 13.00
N VAL A 107 -8.73 4.80 13.07
CA VAL A 107 -8.98 3.94 11.92
C VAL A 107 -9.90 4.64 10.93
N GLY A 108 -9.57 4.60 9.65
CA GLY A 108 -10.31 5.27 8.58
C GLY A 108 -10.03 6.77 8.45
N ASN A 109 -9.10 7.34 9.22
CA ASN A 109 -8.82 8.79 9.18
C ASN A 109 -8.41 9.30 7.79
N ALA A 110 -7.75 8.45 6.98
CA ALA A 110 -7.34 8.79 5.62
C ALA A 110 -8.47 8.66 4.58
N MET A 111 -9.62 8.10 4.94
CA MET A 111 -10.70 7.78 3.99
C MET A 111 -11.71 8.93 3.81
N GLY A 112 -11.61 10.00 4.59
CA GLY A 112 -12.67 10.99 4.71
C GLY A 112 -13.86 10.50 5.54
N MET A 113 -14.68 11.45 6.01
CA MET A 113 -15.74 11.18 6.99
C MET A 113 -16.83 10.24 6.41
N LEU A 114 -17.29 10.48 5.21
CA LEU A 114 -18.35 9.68 4.59
C LEU A 114 -17.93 8.21 4.42
N ARG A 115 -16.76 7.95 3.84
CA ARG A 115 -16.28 6.58 3.60
C ARG A 115 -15.98 5.82 4.90
N SER A 116 -15.51 6.51 5.96
CA SER A 116 -15.33 5.87 7.26
C SER A 116 -16.67 5.51 7.94
N MET A 117 -17.75 6.24 7.64
CA MET A 117 -19.11 5.91 8.10
C MET A 117 -19.67 4.69 7.35
N PHE A 118 -19.38 4.52 6.07
CA PHE A 118 -19.81 3.35 5.31
C PHE A 118 -19.30 2.04 5.89
N LEU A 119 -18.07 2.00 6.45
CA LEU A 119 -17.56 0.82 7.14
C LEU A 119 -18.41 0.40 8.36
N ASP A 120 -19.15 1.34 8.96
CA ASP A 120 -20.03 1.05 10.09
C ASP A 120 -21.47 0.71 9.65
N ILE A 121 -21.88 1.19 8.47
CA ILE A 121 -23.25 1.06 7.94
C ILE A 121 -23.39 -0.16 7.03
N GLU A 122 -22.36 -0.45 6.22
CA GLU A 122 -22.41 -1.48 5.16
C GLU A 122 -22.45 -2.92 5.71
N TYR A 123 -22.05 -3.11 6.97
CA TYR A 123 -21.96 -4.43 7.60
C TYR A 123 -22.71 -4.54 8.93
N PRO A 124 -24.04 -4.31 8.96
CA PRO A 124 -24.82 -4.51 10.17
C PRO A 124 -24.74 -5.99 10.61
N GLY A 125 -24.17 -6.24 11.80
CA GLY A 125 -23.94 -7.57 12.34
C GLY A 125 -22.60 -8.23 11.99
N LYS A 126 -21.78 -7.61 11.13
CA LYS A 126 -20.39 -7.99 10.85
C LYS A 126 -19.47 -6.80 11.13
N THR A 127 -19.50 -6.29 12.33
CA THR A 127 -18.78 -5.06 12.67
C THR A 127 -17.28 -5.27 12.62
N ILE A 128 -16.60 -4.55 11.73
CA ILE A 128 -15.14 -4.45 11.76
C ILE A 128 -14.75 -3.84 13.09
N GLN A 129 -14.04 -4.58 13.91
CA GLN A 129 -13.61 -4.09 15.21
C GLN A 129 -12.45 -3.10 15.04
N LYS A 130 -12.48 -1.99 15.78
CA LYS A 130 -11.49 -0.91 15.66
C LYS A 130 -10.74 -0.70 16.98
N SER A 131 -9.41 -0.78 16.93
CA SER A 131 -8.49 -0.42 18.01
C SER A 131 -7.77 0.88 17.66
N ASN A 132 -8.47 1.99 17.88
CA ASN A 132 -7.92 3.33 17.66
C ASN A 132 -6.87 3.69 18.71
N ARG A 133 -5.95 4.61 18.39
CA ARG A 133 -4.93 5.13 19.32
C ARG A 133 -4.12 4.02 19.99
N SER A 134 -3.85 2.97 19.25
CA SER A 134 -3.14 1.77 19.67
C SER A 134 -1.87 1.63 18.85
N LYS A 135 -0.73 2.04 19.41
CA LYS A 135 0.58 1.95 18.72
C LYS A 135 1.24 0.64 19.10
N VAL A 136 1.35 -0.29 18.18
CA VAL A 136 2.10 -1.54 18.36
C VAL A 136 3.58 -1.22 18.61
N THR A 137 4.18 -1.95 19.55
CA THR A 137 5.57 -1.79 20.00
C THR A 137 6.40 -3.04 19.80
N ALA A 138 5.77 -4.20 19.77
CA ALA A 138 6.42 -5.48 19.46
C ALA A 138 5.38 -6.51 19.00
N ILE A 139 5.84 -7.50 18.27
CA ILE A 139 5.07 -8.66 17.84
C ILE A 139 5.74 -9.88 18.46
N GLY A 140 4.96 -10.66 19.20
CA GLY A 140 5.35 -11.92 19.80
C GLY A 140 4.72 -13.10 19.09
N ASP A 141 4.84 -14.29 19.68
CA ASP A 141 4.16 -15.48 19.19
C ASP A 141 2.65 -15.31 19.37
N HIS A 142 1.91 -15.20 18.28
CA HIS A 142 0.47 -14.96 18.21
C HIS A 142 -0.04 -13.78 19.08
N THR A 143 0.81 -12.79 19.39
CA THR A 143 0.44 -11.63 20.20
C THR A 143 1.09 -10.34 19.70
N VAL A 144 0.41 -9.22 19.89
CA VAL A 144 1.02 -7.89 19.72
C VAL A 144 0.99 -7.14 21.04
N ASP A 145 2.12 -6.54 21.40
CA ASP A 145 2.20 -5.57 22.49
C ASP A 145 2.00 -4.17 21.93
N TYR A 146 1.19 -3.37 22.60
CA TYR A 146 0.88 -2.03 22.15
C TYR A 146 0.65 -1.03 23.26
N LYS A 147 0.90 0.24 22.97
CA LYS A 147 0.56 1.38 23.81
C LYS A 147 -0.79 1.95 23.37
N PHE A 148 -1.77 1.84 24.25
CA PHE A 148 -3.07 2.48 24.07
C PHE A 148 -3.08 3.85 24.74
N THR A 149 -3.53 4.88 24.04
CA THR A 149 -3.71 6.23 24.57
C THR A 149 -5.19 6.58 24.65
N ASP A 150 -5.69 6.83 25.83
CA ASP A 150 -7.10 7.18 26.06
C ASP A 150 -7.44 8.62 25.62
N LYS A 151 -8.70 9.02 25.78
CA LYS A 151 -9.17 10.37 25.43
C LYS A 151 -8.57 11.47 26.31
N PHE A 152 -8.04 11.12 27.48
CA PHE A 152 -7.37 12.04 28.41
C PHE A 152 -5.85 12.05 28.23
N LYS A 153 -5.34 11.45 27.13
CA LYS A 153 -3.90 11.32 26.80
C LYS A 153 -3.10 10.44 27.80
N LYS A 154 -3.77 9.65 28.63
CA LYS A 154 -3.12 8.67 29.49
C LYS A 154 -2.78 7.43 28.67
N THR A 155 -1.53 6.98 28.76
CA THR A 155 -1.03 5.80 28.03
C THR A 155 -0.96 4.59 28.94
N SER A 156 -1.34 3.43 28.42
CA SER A 156 -1.23 2.14 29.09
C SER A 156 -0.68 1.08 28.13
N ASN A 157 0.17 0.19 28.64
CA ASN A 157 0.63 -0.97 27.89
C ASN A 157 -0.44 -2.05 27.92
N LYS A 158 -0.64 -2.68 26.76
CA LYS A 158 -1.62 -3.76 26.56
C LYS A 158 -1.05 -4.79 25.61
N SER A 159 -1.59 -6.00 25.66
CA SER A 159 -1.31 -7.05 24.69
C SER A 159 -2.62 -7.56 24.08
N ARG A 160 -2.54 -8.13 22.87
CA ARG A 160 -3.67 -8.74 22.16
C ARG A 160 -3.20 -9.92 21.35
N SER A 161 -3.94 -11.02 21.43
CA SER A 161 -3.73 -12.20 20.59
C SER A 161 -4.30 -12.02 19.19
N PHE A 162 -3.76 -12.82 18.25
CA PHE A 162 -4.24 -12.99 16.88
C PHE A 162 -3.93 -14.41 16.41
N ASP A 163 -4.66 -14.89 15.41
CA ASP A 163 -4.29 -16.09 14.64
C ASP A 163 -3.53 -15.68 13.36
N THR A 164 -3.94 -14.59 12.73
CA THR A 164 -3.24 -14.00 11.58
C THR A 164 -3.05 -12.50 11.78
N LEU A 165 -1.82 -12.01 11.63
CA LEU A 165 -1.51 -10.59 11.58
C LEU A 165 -1.33 -10.12 10.13
N VAL A 166 -2.15 -9.16 9.71
CA VAL A 166 -2.06 -8.56 8.37
C VAL A 166 -1.42 -7.19 8.47
N LEU A 167 -0.29 -7.01 7.80
CA LEU A 167 0.42 -5.73 7.76
C LEU A 167 -0.14 -4.84 6.63
N ALA A 168 -0.71 -3.71 7.01
CA ALA A 168 -1.22 -2.65 6.13
C ALA A 168 -0.55 -1.31 6.46
N THR A 169 0.76 -1.33 6.72
CA THR A 169 1.54 -0.23 7.30
C THR A 169 2.01 0.79 6.27
N GLY A 170 1.54 0.68 5.03
CA GLY A 170 1.81 1.60 3.94
C GLY A 170 2.87 1.11 2.97
N ALA A 171 3.30 2.01 2.10
CA ALA A 171 4.29 1.75 1.07
C ALA A 171 5.38 2.81 1.09
N LYS A 172 6.53 2.52 0.49
CA LYS A 172 7.63 3.45 0.23
C LYS A 172 7.93 3.48 -1.26
N SER A 173 8.34 4.63 -1.78
CA SER A 173 8.76 4.76 -3.18
C SER A 173 9.91 3.80 -3.46
N ARG A 174 9.89 3.15 -4.63
CA ARG A 174 11.03 2.35 -5.10
C ARG A 174 12.23 3.26 -5.35
N PRO A 175 13.45 2.79 -5.09
CA PRO A 175 14.65 3.57 -5.37
C PRO A 175 14.79 3.82 -6.89
N THR A 176 15.06 5.07 -7.26
CA THR A 176 15.21 5.51 -8.66
C THR A 176 16.61 5.99 -8.97
N ALA A 177 17.48 6.05 -7.96
CA ALA A 177 18.80 6.71 -8.03
C ALA A 177 19.69 6.18 -9.18
N ASP A 178 19.70 4.85 -9.40
CA ASP A 178 20.54 4.25 -10.44
C ASP A 178 20.09 4.67 -11.86
N LEU A 179 18.78 4.74 -12.09
CA LEU A 179 18.22 5.15 -13.36
C LEU A 179 18.43 6.64 -13.62
N THR A 180 18.16 7.47 -12.60
CA THR A 180 18.30 8.92 -12.72
C THR A 180 19.77 9.35 -12.86
N ALA A 181 20.69 8.73 -12.11
CA ALA A 181 22.12 8.97 -12.25
C ALA A 181 22.63 8.63 -13.67
N LYS A 182 22.11 7.58 -14.31
CA LYS A 182 22.46 7.24 -15.68
C LYS A 182 21.92 8.28 -16.68
N CYS A 183 20.71 8.78 -16.46
CA CYS A 183 20.19 9.88 -17.29
C CYS A 183 21.07 11.14 -17.18
N ASP A 184 21.46 11.51 -15.95
CA ASP A 184 22.35 12.65 -15.70
C ASP A 184 23.71 12.46 -16.40
N GLU A 185 24.32 11.26 -16.28
CA GLU A 185 25.59 10.92 -16.96
C GLU A 185 25.51 11.10 -18.47
N LEU A 186 24.38 10.73 -19.09
CA LEU A 186 24.17 10.77 -20.53
C LEU A 186 23.57 12.09 -21.03
N GLY A 187 23.22 13.02 -20.12
CA GLY A 187 22.54 14.27 -20.47
C GLY A 187 21.11 14.08 -20.99
N ILE A 188 20.46 12.97 -20.61
CA ILE A 188 19.08 12.64 -20.99
C ILE A 188 18.12 13.28 -20.00
N ALA A 189 17.14 14.03 -20.48
CA ALA A 189 16.08 14.59 -19.65
C ALA A 189 15.21 13.49 -19.03
N TYR A 190 14.77 13.68 -17.78
CA TYR A 190 13.89 12.70 -17.13
C TYR A 190 12.90 13.33 -16.14
N ASN A 191 11.82 12.60 -15.88
CA ASN A 191 10.87 12.89 -14.81
C ASN A 191 10.64 11.63 -13.96
N VAL A 192 10.63 11.78 -12.63
CA VAL A 192 10.13 10.76 -11.72
C VAL A 192 8.70 11.13 -11.33
N ILE A 193 7.73 10.21 -11.53
CA ILE A 193 6.30 10.47 -11.35
C ILE A 193 5.62 9.41 -10.49
N GLY A 194 4.38 9.72 -10.08
CA GLY A 194 3.53 8.82 -9.30
C GLY A 194 4.18 8.37 -8.00
N ASP A 195 3.95 7.13 -7.61
CA ASP A 195 4.45 6.58 -6.34
C ASP A 195 5.96 6.39 -6.31
N ALA A 196 6.63 6.33 -7.47
CA ALA A 196 8.09 6.36 -7.54
C ALA A 196 8.66 7.69 -7.03
N LYS A 197 7.94 8.81 -7.23
CA LYS A 197 8.28 10.13 -6.68
C LYS A 197 7.85 10.26 -5.23
N LYS A 198 6.62 9.90 -4.93
CA LYS A 198 6.02 9.96 -3.60
C LYS A 198 4.76 9.14 -3.56
N VAL A 199 4.65 8.22 -2.59
CA VAL A 199 3.44 7.43 -2.38
C VAL A 199 2.25 8.32 -2.04
N ARG A 200 1.20 8.25 -2.88
CA ARG A 200 -0.03 9.04 -2.79
C ARG A 200 -1.24 8.23 -3.30
N MET A 201 -2.27 8.92 -3.73
CA MET A 201 -3.43 8.27 -4.37
C MET A 201 -3.23 8.10 -5.88
N GLY A 202 -3.95 7.16 -6.50
CA GLY A 202 -3.88 6.93 -7.95
C GLY A 202 -4.16 8.19 -8.79
N ILE A 203 -5.07 9.05 -8.33
CA ILE A 203 -5.36 10.33 -8.99
C ILE A 203 -4.14 11.27 -9.03
N ASP A 204 -3.27 11.24 -8.03
CA ASP A 204 -2.04 12.03 -8.04
C ASP A 204 -1.05 11.49 -9.07
N ALA A 205 -0.97 10.16 -9.21
CA ALA A 205 -0.10 9.52 -10.20
C ALA A 205 -0.55 9.83 -11.63
N THR A 206 -1.85 9.77 -11.90
CA THR A 206 -2.41 10.14 -13.23
C THR A 206 -2.24 11.63 -13.52
N ALA A 207 -2.35 12.50 -12.52
CA ALA A 207 -2.10 13.94 -12.69
C ALA A 207 -0.63 14.24 -13.00
N ASP A 208 0.32 13.56 -12.32
CA ASP A 208 1.74 13.67 -12.62
C ASP A 208 2.02 13.20 -14.07
N ALA A 209 1.45 12.06 -14.47
CA ALA A 209 1.63 11.50 -15.82
C ALA A 209 1.07 12.44 -16.91
N TYR A 210 -0.13 12.97 -16.70
CA TYR A 210 -0.75 13.92 -17.64
C TYR A 210 0.11 15.16 -17.82
N LYS A 211 0.61 15.73 -16.72
CA LYS A 211 1.46 16.92 -16.77
C LYS A 211 2.73 16.65 -17.59
N VAL A 212 3.44 15.57 -17.31
CA VAL A 212 4.67 15.22 -18.03
C VAL A 212 4.36 14.94 -19.50
N GLY A 213 3.29 14.18 -19.81
CA GLY A 213 2.90 13.89 -21.20
C GLY A 213 2.49 15.11 -22.04
N MET A 214 2.21 16.26 -21.40
CA MET A 214 1.98 17.53 -22.10
C MET A 214 3.24 18.36 -22.30
N GLU A 215 4.34 18.02 -21.65
CA GLU A 215 5.61 18.76 -21.67
C GLU A 215 6.68 18.06 -22.53
N VAL A 216 6.48 16.76 -22.88
CA VAL A 216 7.46 15.91 -23.60
C VAL A 216 7.11 15.73 -25.07
#